data_825029cf441199cd10531ac15fb4708d
#
_entry.id   825029cf441199cd10531ac15fb4708d
#
_cell.length_a   1.000
_cell.length_b   1.000
_cell.length_c   1.000
_cell.angle_alpha   90.00
_cell.angle_beta   90.00
_cell.angle_gamma   90.00
#
_symmetry.space_group_name_H-M   'P 1'
#
loop_
_entity.id
_entity.type
_entity.pdbx_description
1 polymer ?
#
loop_
_entity_poly.entity_id
_entity_poly.type
_entity_poly.pdbx_seq_one_letter_code
_entity_poly.pdbx_strand_id
1 'polypeptide(L)'
;LMIIFISCVDDSEHGPYGSDNTAPGVVSINEVVNTPGGAIIYFTPPSDEDLLYVKASFEDENEIERQVIVSSVIDSLSIVGFAEEGTYPVDVIAVDRGENESIPTTVNINPMEAPIHAILNSMIGNDDFGGINITYENPTRAEVSLNLSTIDGDGNLVFRESFYTSQASSSYSFRGYDPIPTVFVIYVEDRWGNQTETRSFEATPLEDIFMDKAYWAVE
;
A
#
# COMPACT_ATOMS: atom_id res chain seq x y z
N LEU A 1 62.70 0.61 -27.79
CA LEU A 1 61.53 1.34 -28.30
C LEU A 1 60.40 1.20 -27.27
N MET A 2 60.19 2.28 -26.52
CA MET A 2 59.20 2.34 -25.44
C MET A 2 57.93 3.00 -26.01
N ILE A 3 56.84 2.20 -26.19
CA ILE A 3 55.54 2.70 -26.67
C ILE A 3 54.74 3.15 -25.44
N ILE A 4 54.55 4.45 -25.32
CA ILE A 4 53.68 5.05 -24.27
C ILE A 4 52.25 5.04 -24.87
N PHE A 5 51.34 4.22 -24.30
CA PHE A 5 49.92 4.33 -24.53
C PHE A 5 49.37 5.50 -23.69
N ILE A 6 49.04 6.61 -24.33
CA ILE A 6 48.25 7.66 -23.73
C ILE A 6 46.80 7.19 -23.85
N SER A 7 46.25 6.67 -22.76
CA SER A 7 44.82 6.49 -22.58
C SER A 7 44.21 7.86 -22.33
N CYS A 8 43.54 8.45 -23.31
CA CYS A 8 42.57 9.51 -23.06
C CYS A 8 41.42 8.87 -22.30
N VAL A 9 41.44 8.94 -20.99
CA VAL A 9 40.21 8.89 -20.20
C VAL A 9 39.58 10.24 -20.38
N ASP A 10 38.55 10.29 -21.20
CA ASP A 10 37.61 11.42 -21.23
C ASP A 10 36.89 11.32 -19.89
N ASP A 11 37.31 12.16 -18.92
CA ASP A 11 36.52 12.42 -17.71
C ASP A 11 35.27 13.17 -18.20
N SER A 12 34.31 12.42 -18.73
CA SER A 12 32.95 12.91 -18.85
C SER A 12 32.50 13.22 -17.43
N GLU A 13 32.49 14.50 -17.09
CA GLU A 13 31.94 15.00 -15.85
C GLU A 13 30.50 14.46 -15.74
N HIS A 14 30.31 13.39 -14.94
CA HIS A 14 29.01 12.98 -14.46
C HIS A 14 28.62 13.94 -13.31
N GLY A 15 28.64 15.23 -13.62
CA GLY A 15 28.02 16.25 -12.79
C GLY A 15 26.56 16.45 -13.22
N PRO A 16 25.74 17.08 -12.38
CA PRO A 16 24.40 17.52 -12.81
C PRO A 16 24.56 18.33 -14.10
N TYR A 17 23.65 18.11 -15.06
CA TYR A 17 23.67 18.74 -16.39
C TYR A 17 23.65 20.25 -16.26
N GLY A 18 24.85 20.88 -16.36
CA GLY A 18 25.04 22.33 -16.39
C GLY A 18 24.73 23.03 -15.06
N SER A 19 25.28 24.19 -14.86
CA SER A 19 24.93 25.09 -13.74
C SER A 19 23.65 25.87 -14.09
N ASP A 20 22.57 25.17 -14.45
CA ASP A 20 21.27 25.79 -14.57
C ASP A 20 20.68 26.01 -13.17
N ASN A 21 20.35 27.28 -12.88
CA ASN A 21 19.69 27.67 -11.63
C ASN A 21 18.30 28.29 -11.93
N THR A 22 17.73 27.97 -13.08
CA THR A 22 16.41 28.48 -13.49
C THR A 22 15.39 27.39 -13.11
N ALA A 23 14.52 27.67 -12.13
CA ALA A 23 13.46 26.76 -11.76
C ALA A 23 12.44 26.58 -12.89
N PRO A 24 11.86 25.37 -13.08
CA PRO A 24 10.82 25.14 -14.07
C PRO A 24 9.54 25.91 -13.76
N GLY A 25 8.65 25.99 -14.74
CA GLY A 25 7.31 26.55 -14.59
C GLY A 25 6.46 25.77 -13.58
N VAL A 26 5.37 26.37 -13.11
CA VAL A 26 4.44 25.73 -12.17
C VAL A 26 3.59 24.65 -12.85
N VAL A 27 3.23 23.61 -12.11
CA VAL A 27 2.31 22.57 -12.57
C VAL A 27 0.87 23.11 -12.59
N SER A 28 0.12 22.84 -13.66
CA SER A 28 -1.31 23.19 -13.75
C SER A 28 -2.17 22.00 -13.37
N ILE A 29 -2.96 22.09 -12.30
CA ILE A 29 -3.90 21.04 -11.89
C ILE A 29 -5.14 21.10 -12.79
N ASN A 30 -5.50 19.96 -13.38
CA ASN A 30 -6.66 19.81 -14.26
C ASN A 30 -7.88 19.28 -13.51
N GLU A 31 -7.68 18.21 -12.72
CA GLU A 31 -8.74 17.52 -12.00
C GLU A 31 -8.18 16.78 -10.78
N VAL A 32 -9.00 16.64 -9.75
CA VAL A 32 -8.74 15.78 -8.58
C VAL A 32 -9.89 14.79 -8.43
N VAL A 33 -9.56 13.50 -8.51
CA VAL A 33 -10.53 12.41 -8.32
C VAL A 33 -10.21 11.69 -7.03
N ASN A 34 -11.07 11.87 -6.01
CA ASN A 34 -10.92 11.18 -4.74
C ASN A 34 -11.23 9.69 -4.88
N THR A 35 -10.44 8.85 -4.23
CA THR A 35 -10.53 7.39 -4.26
C THR A 35 -10.48 6.80 -2.84
N PRO A 36 -10.83 5.53 -2.64
CA PRO A 36 -10.67 4.88 -1.35
C PRO A 36 -9.21 4.94 -0.87
N GLY A 37 -9.00 5.58 0.30
CA GLY A 37 -7.68 5.78 0.89
C GLY A 37 -6.75 6.70 0.11
N GLY A 38 -7.27 7.58 -0.79
CA GLY A 38 -6.42 8.48 -1.56
C GLY A 38 -7.11 9.34 -2.61
N ALA A 39 -6.36 9.77 -3.62
CA ALA A 39 -6.85 10.53 -4.76
C ALA A 39 -5.93 10.36 -5.99
N ILE A 40 -6.47 10.64 -7.17
CA ILE A 40 -5.69 10.83 -8.40
C ILE A 40 -5.74 12.31 -8.76
N ILE A 41 -4.57 12.90 -8.91
CA ILE A 41 -4.41 14.29 -9.33
C ILE A 41 -3.98 14.30 -10.80
N TYR A 42 -4.84 14.77 -11.69
CA TYR A 42 -4.51 14.99 -13.09
C TYR A 42 -3.96 16.40 -13.28
N PHE A 43 -2.87 16.52 -14.02
CA PHE A 43 -2.18 17.79 -14.20
C PHE A 43 -1.61 17.92 -15.61
N THR A 44 -1.22 19.15 -15.95
CA THR A 44 -0.41 19.45 -17.12
C THR A 44 0.96 19.91 -16.63
N PRO A 45 2.05 19.19 -16.99
CA PRO A 45 3.40 19.64 -16.64
C PRO A 45 3.76 20.92 -17.38
N PRO A 46 4.68 21.75 -16.86
CA PRO A 46 5.19 22.89 -17.58
C PRO A 46 5.98 22.46 -18.83
N SER A 47 6.11 23.37 -19.80
CA SER A 47 6.76 23.09 -21.09
C SER A 47 8.26 23.38 -21.09
N ASP A 48 8.95 23.07 -20.00
CA ASP A 48 10.39 23.25 -19.87
C ASP A 48 11.14 22.08 -20.56
N GLU A 49 12.14 22.38 -21.37
CA GLU A 49 12.85 21.39 -22.19
C GLU A 49 13.67 20.40 -21.33
N ASP A 50 14.08 20.83 -20.15
CA ASP A 50 14.89 20.06 -19.20
C ASP A 50 14.09 19.51 -18.01
N LEU A 51 12.76 19.58 -18.04
CA LEU A 51 11.88 18.99 -17.03
C LEU A 51 12.20 17.50 -16.82
N LEU A 52 12.51 17.12 -15.59
CA LEU A 52 12.89 15.74 -15.25
C LEU A 52 11.71 14.93 -14.72
N TYR A 53 11.02 15.44 -13.71
CA TYR A 53 9.87 14.78 -13.09
C TYR A 53 8.90 15.77 -12.43
N VAL A 54 7.73 15.27 -12.06
CA VAL A 54 6.78 15.97 -11.19
C VAL A 54 6.64 15.16 -9.92
N LYS A 55 6.69 15.84 -8.77
CA LYS A 55 6.46 15.21 -7.45
C LYS A 55 5.27 15.82 -6.75
N ALA A 56 4.62 15.01 -5.93
CA ALA A 56 3.67 15.46 -4.92
C ALA A 56 4.29 15.23 -3.53
N SER A 57 4.23 16.24 -2.68
CA SER A 57 4.59 16.15 -1.25
C SER A 57 3.35 16.39 -0.40
N PHE A 58 3.13 15.57 0.62
CA PHE A 58 1.99 15.67 1.52
C PHE A 58 2.31 15.02 2.86
N GLU A 59 1.52 15.36 3.88
CA GLU A 59 1.54 14.68 5.18
C GLU A 59 0.30 13.78 5.28
N ASP A 60 0.45 12.58 5.83
CA ASP A 60 -0.68 11.72 6.17
C ASP A 60 -1.32 12.14 7.50
N GLU A 61 -2.34 11.42 7.94
CA GLU A 61 -3.04 11.69 9.21
C GLU A 61 -2.17 11.59 10.47
N ASN A 62 -0.99 10.96 10.36
CA ASN A 62 0.00 10.81 11.45
C ASN A 62 1.12 11.86 11.37
N GLU A 63 0.97 12.89 10.52
CA GLU A 63 1.98 13.93 10.26
C GLU A 63 3.29 13.36 9.67
N ILE A 64 3.20 12.22 8.96
CA ILE A 64 4.34 11.62 8.27
C ILE A 64 4.42 12.21 6.86
N GLU A 65 5.52 12.88 6.56
CA GLU A 65 5.78 13.39 5.22
C GLU A 65 5.98 12.25 4.22
N ARG A 66 5.25 12.32 3.11
CA ARG A 66 5.29 11.36 2.01
C ARG A 66 5.49 12.07 0.68
N GLN A 67 6.09 11.35 -0.27
CA GLN A 67 6.29 11.85 -1.63
C GLN A 67 5.90 10.79 -2.65
N VAL A 68 5.32 11.25 -3.75
CA VAL A 68 5.06 10.47 -4.95
C VAL A 68 5.71 11.17 -6.13
N ILE A 69 6.48 10.45 -6.93
CA ILE A 69 7.22 10.99 -8.07
C ILE A 69 6.78 10.28 -9.34
N VAL A 70 6.55 11.06 -10.39
CA VAL A 70 6.25 10.55 -11.73
C VAL A 70 7.12 11.26 -12.77
N SER A 71 7.46 10.53 -13.84
CA SER A 71 8.22 11.12 -14.96
C SER A 71 7.50 12.30 -15.60
N SER A 72 8.24 13.24 -16.18
CA SER A 72 7.73 14.42 -16.89
C SER A 72 6.75 14.11 -18.04
N VAL A 73 6.68 12.88 -18.52
CA VAL A 73 5.74 12.44 -19.57
C VAL A 73 4.42 11.88 -19.03
N ILE A 74 4.28 11.78 -17.71
CA ILE A 74 3.07 11.34 -17.03
C ILE A 74 2.26 12.57 -16.61
N ASP A 75 0.95 12.50 -16.74
CA ASP A 75 0.00 13.59 -16.50
C ASP A 75 -0.90 13.35 -15.27
N SER A 76 -0.57 12.36 -14.44
CA SER A 76 -1.32 12.03 -13.23
C SER A 76 -0.44 11.52 -12.09
N LEU A 77 -0.82 11.87 -10.86
CA LEU A 77 -0.23 11.41 -9.60
C LEU A 77 -1.27 10.61 -8.82
N SER A 78 -0.93 9.39 -8.42
CA SER A 78 -1.77 8.57 -7.55
C SER A 78 -1.29 8.72 -6.12
N ILE A 79 -2.05 9.46 -5.33
CA ILE A 79 -1.81 9.71 -3.90
C ILE A 79 -2.61 8.67 -3.11
N VAL A 80 -1.95 7.87 -2.27
CA VAL A 80 -2.57 6.76 -1.55
C VAL A 80 -1.92 6.59 -0.16
N GLY A 81 -2.59 5.87 0.73
CA GLY A 81 -2.05 5.51 2.04
C GLY A 81 -2.71 6.25 3.20
N PHE A 82 -3.86 6.89 2.97
CA PHE A 82 -4.67 7.49 4.03
C PHE A 82 -5.61 6.44 4.64
N ALA A 83 -5.59 6.33 5.96
CA ALA A 83 -6.52 5.50 6.71
C ALA A 83 -7.85 6.22 6.92
N GLU A 84 -7.79 7.53 7.16
CA GLU A 84 -8.94 8.34 7.58
C GLU A 84 -9.43 9.26 6.46
N GLU A 85 -10.75 9.46 6.41
CA GLU A 85 -11.35 10.50 5.60
C GLU A 85 -10.96 11.88 6.15
N GLY A 86 -10.67 12.82 5.27
CA GLY A 86 -10.26 14.16 5.69
C GLY A 86 -9.96 15.05 4.49
N THR A 87 -9.47 16.25 4.79
CA THR A 87 -8.96 17.17 3.76
C THR A 87 -7.46 17.35 3.96
N TYR A 88 -6.69 16.88 2.99
CA TYR A 88 -5.23 16.88 3.06
C TYR A 88 -4.66 17.77 1.94
N PRO A 89 -3.81 18.75 2.28
CA PRO A 89 -3.12 19.54 1.28
C PRO A 89 -2.01 18.70 0.63
N VAL A 90 -1.89 18.81 -0.68
CA VAL A 90 -0.84 18.16 -1.48
C VAL A 90 -0.14 19.24 -2.31
N ASP A 91 1.15 19.36 -2.17
CA ASP A 91 2.00 20.25 -2.95
C ASP A 91 2.54 19.52 -4.18
N VAL A 92 2.16 19.97 -5.36
CA VAL A 92 2.60 19.44 -6.64
C VAL A 92 3.69 20.35 -7.21
N ILE A 93 4.87 19.76 -7.47
CA ILE A 93 6.11 20.49 -7.78
C ILE A 93 6.75 19.87 -9.02
N ALA A 94 7.13 20.71 -9.98
CA ALA A 94 7.96 20.30 -11.11
C ALA A 94 9.44 20.39 -10.73
N VAL A 95 10.26 19.45 -11.20
CA VAL A 95 11.71 19.42 -10.96
C VAL A 95 12.44 19.20 -12.28
N ASP A 96 13.44 20.02 -12.56
CA ASP A 96 14.28 19.96 -13.75
C ASP A 96 15.51 19.05 -13.56
N ARG A 97 16.33 18.94 -14.61
CA ARG A 97 17.59 18.18 -14.57
C ARG A 97 18.69 18.83 -13.74
N GLY A 98 18.55 20.12 -13.43
CA GLY A 98 19.41 20.87 -12.52
C GLY A 98 19.03 20.72 -11.06
N GLU A 99 17.97 19.91 -10.76
CA GLU A 99 17.37 19.72 -9.43
C GLU A 99 16.74 21.03 -8.87
N ASN A 100 16.41 21.98 -9.73
CA ASN A 100 15.64 23.15 -9.32
C ASN A 100 14.17 22.80 -9.24
N GLU A 101 13.49 23.29 -8.21
CA GLU A 101 12.08 23.06 -7.96
C GLU A 101 11.22 24.25 -8.35
N SER A 102 10.08 24.01 -8.96
CA SER A 102 9.08 25.04 -9.21
C SER A 102 8.47 25.56 -7.91
N ILE A 103 7.76 26.69 -8.00
CA ILE A 103 6.83 27.06 -6.92
C ILE A 103 5.78 25.96 -6.81
N PRO A 104 5.46 25.46 -5.58
CA PRO A 104 4.42 24.44 -5.38
C PRO A 104 3.05 24.94 -5.84
N THR A 105 2.29 24.04 -6.46
CA THR A 105 0.84 24.22 -6.65
C THR A 105 0.13 23.35 -5.62
N THR A 106 -0.43 23.98 -4.59
CA THR A 106 -1.15 23.26 -3.53
C THR A 106 -2.58 22.95 -3.97
N VAL A 107 -3.00 21.68 -3.79
CA VAL A 107 -4.37 21.21 -4.02
C VAL A 107 -4.82 20.37 -2.83
N ASN A 108 -6.11 20.49 -2.48
CA ASN A 108 -6.69 19.64 -1.43
C ASN A 108 -7.26 18.36 -2.04
N ILE A 109 -6.95 17.22 -1.43
CA ILE A 109 -7.60 15.95 -1.68
C ILE A 109 -8.52 15.59 -0.52
N ASN A 110 -9.55 14.78 -0.79
CA ASN A 110 -10.48 14.27 0.22
C ASN A 110 -10.60 12.75 0.03
N PRO A 111 -9.66 11.96 0.55
CA PRO A 111 -9.73 10.51 0.47
C PRO A 111 -11.07 10.00 0.95
N MET A 112 -11.63 9.00 0.23
CA MET A 112 -12.79 8.25 0.69
C MET A 112 -12.34 7.19 1.69
N GLU A 113 -13.30 6.56 2.40
CA GLU A 113 -13.03 5.49 3.35
C GLU A 113 -11.97 4.49 2.84
N ALA A 114 -10.97 4.21 3.68
CA ALA A 114 -9.88 3.32 3.30
C ALA A 114 -10.38 1.90 3.03
N PRO A 115 -9.79 1.18 2.05
CA PRO A 115 -10.21 -0.17 1.67
C PRO A 115 -10.23 -1.16 2.83
N ILE A 116 -9.33 -1.00 3.82
CA ILE A 116 -9.23 -1.91 4.97
C ILE A 116 -10.51 -2.01 5.77
N HIS A 117 -11.26 -0.91 5.95
CA HIS A 117 -12.52 -0.89 6.69
C HIS A 117 -13.62 -1.65 5.93
N ALA A 118 -13.74 -1.42 4.62
CA ALA A 118 -14.69 -2.15 3.79
C ALA A 118 -14.39 -3.67 3.77
N ILE A 119 -13.10 -4.05 3.72
CA ILE A 119 -12.68 -5.45 3.80
C ILE A 119 -13.11 -6.06 5.13
N LEU A 120 -12.77 -5.43 6.27
CA LEU A 120 -13.14 -5.93 7.60
C LEU A 120 -14.66 -6.08 7.72
N ASN A 121 -15.42 -5.08 7.25
CA ASN A 121 -16.89 -5.08 7.32
C ASN A 121 -17.52 -6.20 6.48
N SER A 122 -16.88 -6.59 5.38
CA SER A 122 -17.35 -7.66 4.49
C SER A 122 -17.10 -9.07 5.02
N MET A 123 -16.24 -9.24 6.03
CA MET A 123 -15.81 -10.56 6.51
C MET A 123 -16.97 -11.37 7.07
N ILE A 124 -16.98 -12.65 6.73
CA ILE A 124 -17.88 -13.67 7.28
C ILE A 124 -17.01 -14.83 7.77
N GLY A 125 -17.15 -15.18 9.04
CA GLY A 125 -16.48 -16.33 9.66
C GLY A 125 -17.41 -17.52 9.73
N ASN A 126 -16.89 -18.70 9.35
CA ASN A 126 -17.61 -19.99 9.45
C ASN A 126 -16.70 -21.03 10.08
N ASP A 127 -17.31 -21.99 10.78
CA ASP A 127 -16.60 -23.17 11.27
C ASP A 127 -15.91 -23.89 10.11
N ASP A 128 -14.67 -24.31 10.32
CA ASP A 128 -13.90 -25.09 9.34
C ASP A 128 -13.12 -26.20 10.04
N PHE A 129 -12.60 -27.14 9.26
CA PHE A 129 -11.79 -28.24 9.78
C PHE A 129 -10.51 -27.69 10.44
N GLY A 130 -10.39 -27.96 11.74
CA GLY A 130 -9.28 -27.49 12.56
C GLY A 130 -9.19 -25.98 12.70
N GLY A 131 -10.27 -25.22 12.47
CA GLY A 131 -10.20 -23.76 12.58
C GLY A 131 -11.42 -22.98 12.14
N ILE A 132 -11.18 -21.81 11.57
CA ILE A 132 -12.20 -20.90 11.04
C ILE A 132 -11.88 -20.54 9.60
N ASN A 133 -12.89 -20.54 8.72
CA ASN A 133 -12.80 -20.00 7.37
C ASN A 133 -13.36 -18.58 7.35
N ILE A 134 -12.54 -17.63 6.91
CA ILE A 134 -12.94 -16.23 6.73
C ILE A 134 -13.07 -15.95 5.24
N THR A 135 -14.27 -15.54 4.82
CA THR A 135 -14.52 -14.98 3.48
C THR A 135 -14.54 -13.46 3.56
N TYR A 136 -14.09 -12.79 2.50
CA TYR A 136 -14.02 -11.33 2.43
C TYR A 136 -14.13 -10.81 0.99
N GLU A 137 -14.46 -9.53 0.87
CA GLU A 137 -14.50 -8.78 -0.38
C GLU A 137 -13.46 -7.65 -0.35
N ASN A 138 -12.67 -7.53 -1.42
CA ASN A 138 -11.65 -6.50 -1.61
C ASN A 138 -11.71 -5.97 -3.05
N PRO A 139 -12.77 -5.25 -3.43
CA PRO A 139 -13.00 -4.82 -4.81
C PRO A 139 -11.92 -3.91 -5.37
N THR A 140 -11.23 -3.17 -4.51
CA THR A 140 -10.11 -2.29 -4.87
C THR A 140 -8.81 -3.05 -5.12
N ARG A 141 -8.75 -4.34 -4.76
CA ARG A 141 -7.53 -5.16 -4.79
C ARG A 141 -6.38 -4.55 -3.97
N ALA A 142 -6.72 -3.90 -2.85
CA ALA A 142 -5.74 -3.37 -1.93
C ALA A 142 -4.82 -4.49 -1.42
N GLU A 143 -3.53 -4.18 -1.30
CA GLU A 143 -2.56 -5.09 -0.69
C GLU A 143 -2.71 -5.01 0.83
N VAL A 144 -3.22 -6.07 1.44
CA VAL A 144 -3.55 -6.10 2.87
C VAL A 144 -3.10 -7.41 3.51
N SER A 145 -2.98 -7.38 4.84
CA SER A 145 -2.89 -8.58 5.67
C SER A 145 -4.11 -8.70 6.58
N LEU A 146 -4.64 -9.93 6.68
CA LEU A 146 -5.63 -10.33 7.68
C LEU A 146 -4.87 -10.92 8.86
N ASN A 147 -4.91 -10.24 10.00
CA ASN A 147 -4.11 -10.59 11.17
C ASN A 147 -5.00 -11.24 12.23
N LEU A 148 -4.75 -12.51 12.48
CA LEU A 148 -5.54 -13.34 13.41
C LEU A 148 -4.90 -13.41 14.78
N SER A 149 -5.72 -13.22 15.79
CA SER A 149 -5.41 -13.49 17.20
C SER A 149 -6.50 -14.37 17.82
N THR A 150 -6.18 -15.05 18.91
CA THR A 150 -7.15 -15.75 19.77
C THR A 150 -7.06 -15.21 21.19
N ILE A 151 -8.09 -15.48 22.00
CA ILE A 151 -8.09 -15.13 23.42
C ILE A 151 -7.58 -16.34 24.20
N ASP A 152 -6.57 -16.15 25.05
CA ASP A 152 -6.04 -17.20 25.93
C ASP A 152 -6.91 -17.42 27.18
N GLY A 153 -6.53 -18.37 28.03
CA GLY A 153 -7.26 -18.69 29.27
C GLY A 153 -7.28 -17.56 30.31
N ASP A 154 -6.41 -16.56 30.17
CA ASP A 154 -6.32 -15.39 31.05
C ASP A 154 -7.04 -14.15 30.46
N GLY A 155 -7.61 -14.28 29.25
CA GLY A 155 -8.35 -13.23 28.54
C GLY A 155 -7.47 -12.30 27.71
N ASN A 156 -6.21 -12.64 27.46
CA ASN A 156 -5.31 -11.83 26.65
C ASN A 156 -5.41 -12.21 25.17
N LEU A 157 -5.27 -11.21 24.29
CA LEU A 157 -5.11 -11.42 22.86
C LEU A 157 -3.72 -12.02 22.56
N VAL A 158 -3.70 -13.16 21.88
CA VAL A 158 -2.48 -13.84 21.45
C VAL A 158 -2.47 -13.88 19.92
N PHE A 159 -1.55 -13.15 19.31
CA PHE A 159 -1.35 -13.18 17.86
C PHE A 159 -1.02 -14.61 17.41
N ARG A 160 -1.57 -15.03 16.28
CA ARG A 160 -1.40 -16.36 15.71
C ARG A 160 -0.72 -16.35 14.37
N GLU A 161 -1.33 -15.70 13.38
CA GLU A 161 -0.80 -15.67 12.02
C GLU A 161 -1.35 -14.49 11.22
N SER A 162 -0.68 -14.18 10.10
CA SER A 162 -1.12 -13.20 9.12
C SER A 162 -1.30 -13.86 7.75
N PHE A 163 -2.38 -13.51 7.07
CA PHE A 163 -2.64 -13.89 5.68
C PHE A 163 -2.59 -12.65 4.78
N TYR A 164 -1.63 -12.63 3.85
CA TYR A 164 -1.42 -11.53 2.91
C TYR A 164 -2.18 -11.76 1.62
N THR A 165 -2.86 -10.73 1.12
CA THR A 165 -3.71 -10.84 -0.08
C THR A 165 -3.88 -9.52 -0.81
N SER A 166 -4.16 -9.62 -2.13
CA SER A 166 -4.67 -8.53 -2.99
C SER A 166 -5.79 -9.03 -3.90
N GLN A 167 -6.42 -10.16 -3.54
CA GLN A 167 -7.52 -10.74 -4.32
C GLN A 167 -8.79 -9.94 -4.11
N ALA A 168 -9.58 -9.74 -5.18
CA ALA A 168 -10.81 -8.95 -5.14
C ALA A 168 -11.89 -9.57 -4.23
N SER A 169 -11.93 -10.90 -4.15
CA SER A 169 -12.71 -11.68 -3.19
C SER A 169 -12.04 -13.02 -3.00
N SER A 170 -12.08 -13.55 -1.79
CA SER A 170 -11.52 -14.88 -1.50
C SER A 170 -12.01 -15.37 -0.15
N SER A 171 -11.53 -16.57 0.21
CA SER A 171 -11.63 -17.11 1.56
C SER A 171 -10.28 -17.66 1.99
N TYR A 172 -10.02 -17.60 3.28
CA TYR A 172 -8.83 -18.20 3.88
C TYR A 172 -9.22 -18.96 5.14
N SER A 173 -8.65 -20.17 5.31
CA SER A 173 -8.88 -21.01 6.47
C SER A 173 -7.70 -20.94 7.41
N PHE A 174 -7.91 -20.34 8.56
CA PHE A 174 -6.97 -20.36 9.68
C PHE A 174 -7.12 -21.69 10.43
N ARG A 175 -6.05 -22.49 10.48
CA ARG A 175 -6.09 -23.88 10.96
C ARG A 175 -5.11 -24.13 12.10
N GLY A 176 -5.25 -25.30 12.77
CA GLY A 176 -4.38 -25.71 13.85
C GLY A 176 -4.99 -25.49 15.25
N TYR A 177 -6.32 -25.45 15.31
CA TYR A 177 -7.08 -25.25 16.55
C TYR A 177 -7.86 -26.50 16.91
N ASP A 178 -7.99 -26.77 18.23
CA ASP A 178 -8.77 -27.85 18.77
C ASP A 178 -10.27 -27.63 18.52
N PRO A 179 -11.09 -28.71 18.45
CA PRO A 179 -12.52 -28.66 18.23
C PRO A 179 -13.29 -28.22 19.50
N ILE A 180 -12.98 -27.04 19.99
CA ILE A 180 -13.62 -26.37 21.13
C ILE A 180 -14.06 -24.96 20.75
N PRO A 181 -15.14 -24.41 21.35
CA PRO A 181 -15.55 -23.03 21.10
C PRO A 181 -14.40 -22.06 21.32
N THR A 182 -14.04 -21.31 20.28
CA THR A 182 -12.89 -20.39 20.27
C THR A 182 -13.32 -19.03 19.72
N VAL A 183 -12.83 -17.97 20.34
CA VAL A 183 -12.99 -16.59 19.84
C VAL A 183 -11.78 -16.23 19.00
N PHE A 184 -12.03 -16.01 17.73
CA PHE A 184 -11.06 -15.53 16.76
C PHE A 184 -11.21 -14.03 16.58
N VAL A 185 -10.13 -13.28 16.71
CA VAL A 185 -10.11 -11.83 16.65
C VAL A 185 -9.24 -11.41 15.47
N ILE A 186 -9.81 -10.64 14.54
CA ILE A 186 -9.13 -10.25 13.30
C ILE A 186 -9.11 -8.74 13.18
N TYR A 187 -7.99 -8.20 12.70
CA TYR A 187 -7.87 -6.86 12.14
C TYR A 187 -7.22 -6.92 10.77
N VAL A 188 -7.45 -5.89 9.98
CA VAL A 188 -6.87 -5.73 8.64
C VAL A 188 -5.81 -4.63 8.69
N GLU A 189 -4.67 -4.89 8.08
CA GLU A 189 -3.57 -3.92 7.95
C GLU A 189 -3.19 -3.78 6.49
N ASP A 190 -2.97 -2.54 6.04
CA ASP A 190 -2.48 -2.26 4.70
C ASP A 190 -0.94 -2.18 4.65
N ARG A 191 -0.39 -2.00 3.45
CA ARG A 191 1.06 -1.92 3.24
C ARG A 191 1.71 -0.66 3.83
N TRP A 192 0.93 0.33 4.24
CA TRP A 192 1.44 1.56 4.89
C TRP A 192 1.43 1.47 6.41
N GLY A 193 0.91 0.34 6.97
CA GLY A 193 0.81 0.10 8.39
C GLY A 193 -0.48 0.64 9.03
N ASN A 194 -1.44 1.07 8.21
CA ASN A 194 -2.76 1.47 8.71
C ASN A 194 -3.53 0.22 9.14
N GLN A 195 -4.15 0.27 10.32
CA GLN A 195 -4.85 -0.87 10.91
C GLN A 195 -6.31 -0.51 11.19
N THR A 196 -7.19 -1.49 11.03
CA THR A 196 -8.59 -1.36 11.45
C THR A 196 -8.73 -1.63 12.94
N GLU A 197 -9.91 -1.32 13.48
CA GLU A 197 -10.36 -1.94 14.72
C GLU A 197 -10.41 -3.48 14.55
N THR A 198 -10.49 -4.18 15.69
CA THR A 198 -10.62 -5.63 15.69
C THR A 198 -12.06 -6.07 15.52
N ARG A 199 -12.28 -7.21 14.84
CA ARG A 199 -13.57 -7.89 14.76
C ARG A 199 -13.47 -9.32 15.29
N SER A 200 -14.41 -9.71 16.15
CA SER A 200 -14.43 -11.04 16.75
C SER A 200 -15.41 -11.95 16.02
N PHE A 201 -15.02 -13.21 15.90
CA PHE A 201 -15.82 -14.32 15.36
C PHE A 201 -15.78 -15.47 16.34
N GLU A 202 -16.94 -15.97 16.75
CA GLU A 202 -17.05 -17.19 17.53
C GLU A 202 -17.20 -18.37 16.58
N ALA A 203 -16.34 -19.37 16.70
CA ALA A 203 -16.41 -20.59 15.90
C ALA A 203 -16.05 -21.80 16.75
N THR A 204 -16.60 -22.95 16.36
CA THR A 204 -16.20 -24.24 16.93
C THR A 204 -15.53 -25.04 15.81
N PRO A 205 -14.17 -25.09 15.78
CA PRO A 205 -13.46 -25.84 14.75
C PRO A 205 -14.00 -27.27 14.64
N LEU A 206 -14.22 -27.70 13.39
CA LEU A 206 -14.57 -29.07 13.11
C LEU A 206 -13.35 -30.00 13.38
N GLU A 207 -13.58 -31.18 13.84
CA GLU A 207 -12.49 -32.16 14.10
C GLU A 207 -11.75 -32.47 12.78
N ASP A 208 -10.45 -32.20 12.75
CA ASP A 208 -9.59 -32.48 11.60
C ASP A 208 -9.02 -33.90 11.76
N ILE A 209 -9.70 -34.87 11.14
CA ILE A 209 -9.28 -36.26 11.18
C ILE A 209 -8.27 -36.48 10.06
N PHE A 210 -6.98 -36.54 10.40
CA PHE A 210 -5.95 -36.97 9.47
C PHE A 210 -6.20 -38.40 9.02
N MET A 211 -6.49 -38.63 7.75
CA MET A 211 -6.55 -39.96 7.20
C MET A 211 -5.18 -40.64 7.30
N ASP A 212 -5.13 -41.84 7.91
CA ASP A 212 -3.92 -42.63 7.96
C ASP A 212 -3.41 -42.92 6.54
N LYS A 213 -2.13 -42.59 6.28
CA LYS A 213 -1.48 -42.83 4.98
C LYS A 213 -1.54 -44.30 4.55
N ALA A 214 -1.78 -45.23 5.47
CA ALA A 214 -2.00 -46.65 5.16
C ALA A 214 -3.20 -46.89 4.23
N TYR A 215 -4.19 -45.98 4.19
CA TYR A 215 -5.33 -46.08 3.27
C TYR A 215 -5.00 -45.63 1.83
N TRP A 216 -3.80 -45.11 1.58
CA TRP A 216 -3.33 -44.67 0.24
C TRP A 216 -2.46 -45.73 -0.44
N ALA A 217 -2.28 -46.93 0.13
CA ALA A 217 -1.60 -48.02 -0.54
C ALA A 217 -2.49 -48.47 -1.71
N VAL A 218 -2.14 -48.04 -2.90
CA VAL A 218 -2.72 -48.55 -4.16
C VAL A 218 -2.15 -49.95 -4.37
N GLU A 219 -3.04 -50.94 -4.53
CA GLU A 219 -2.68 -52.30 -4.98
C GLU A 219 -2.05 -52.30 -6.36
#